data_1f8b457008c7768708aa65828718b4e1
#
_entry.id   1f8b457008c7768708aa65828718b4e1
#
_cell.length_a   1.000
_cell.length_b   1.000
_cell.length_c   1.000
_cell.angle_alpha   90.00
_cell.angle_beta   90.00
_cell.angle_gamma   90.00
#
_symmetry.space_group_name_H-M   'P 1'
#
loop_
_entity.id
_entity.type
_entity.pdbx_description
1 polymer ?
#
loop_
_entity_poly.entity_id
_entity_poly.type
_entity_poly.pdbx_seq_one_letter_code
_entity_poly.pdbx_strand_id
1 'polypeptide(L)'
;MDIGIVSMRYAKALMEYAKSMGAEDTLYKEFCMLDRSFRKHPDLRMALENPILTIREKLTLICTAAVGDAPAGREFARFMTLVLKNRRENFLQYICLSFLDLYRKDKHSFRKYNP
;
A
#
# COMPACT_ATOMS: atom_id res chain seq x y z
N MET A 1 14.64 -9.54 -11.30
CA MET A 1 13.74 -8.38 -11.36
C MET A 1 14.02 -7.46 -10.18
N ASP A 2 14.17 -6.19 -10.44
CA ASP A 2 14.50 -5.22 -9.39
C ASP A 2 13.23 -4.86 -8.60
N ILE A 3 13.17 -5.29 -7.36
CA ILE A 3 12.03 -5.05 -6.47
C ILE A 3 11.81 -3.55 -6.28
N GLY A 4 12.88 -2.77 -6.13
CA GLY A 4 12.78 -1.33 -5.93
C GLY A 4 12.14 -0.61 -7.12
N ILE A 5 12.54 -0.96 -8.33
CA ILE A 5 11.99 -0.36 -9.55
C ILE A 5 10.51 -0.70 -9.71
N VAL A 6 10.15 -1.97 -9.53
CA VAL A 6 8.76 -2.41 -9.66
C VAL A 6 7.90 -1.75 -8.58
N SER A 7 8.38 -1.77 -7.33
CA SER A 7 7.63 -1.19 -6.21
C SER A 7 7.39 0.31 -6.40
N MET A 8 8.39 1.03 -6.87
CA MET A 8 8.25 2.46 -7.13
C MET A 8 7.27 2.73 -8.27
N ARG A 9 7.27 1.89 -9.29
CA ARG A 9 6.33 2.01 -10.41
C ARG A 9 4.88 1.88 -9.93
N TYR A 10 4.62 0.87 -9.09
CA TYR A 10 3.29 0.69 -8.49
C TYR A 10 2.92 1.89 -7.61
N ALA A 11 3.88 2.35 -6.80
CA ALA A 11 3.63 3.47 -5.90
C ALA A 11 3.31 4.76 -6.65
N LYS A 12 4.02 5.03 -7.75
CA LYS A 12 3.77 6.21 -8.57
C LYS A 12 2.39 6.16 -9.22
N ALA A 13 2.02 5.00 -9.74
CA ALA A 13 0.71 4.81 -10.35
C ALA A 13 -0.40 5.02 -9.31
N LEU A 14 -0.18 4.50 -8.10
CA LEU A 14 -1.13 4.69 -7.00
C LEU A 14 -1.25 6.16 -6.62
N MET A 15 -0.13 6.87 -6.54
CA MET A 15 -0.16 8.29 -6.19
C MET A 15 -0.95 9.10 -7.22
N GLU A 16 -0.76 8.85 -8.50
CA GLU A 16 -1.50 9.53 -9.56
C GLU A 16 -2.99 9.24 -9.45
N TYR A 17 -3.34 7.97 -9.26
CA TYR A 17 -4.72 7.57 -9.08
C TYR A 17 -5.33 8.22 -7.84
N ALA A 18 -4.60 8.20 -6.73
CA ALA A 18 -5.06 8.79 -5.47
C ALA A 18 -5.36 10.28 -5.63
N LYS A 19 -4.47 11.00 -6.31
CA LYS A 19 -4.67 12.43 -6.54
C LYS A 19 -5.89 12.70 -7.41
N SER A 20 -6.09 11.89 -8.45
CA SER A 20 -7.24 12.05 -9.34
C SER A 20 -8.57 11.80 -8.62
N MET A 21 -8.56 10.99 -7.57
CA MET A 21 -9.75 10.65 -6.80
C MET A 21 -9.89 11.48 -5.52
N GLY A 22 -8.92 12.35 -5.24
CA GLY A 22 -8.91 13.10 -4.00
C GLY A 22 -8.75 12.22 -2.76
N ALA A 23 -8.07 11.09 -2.90
CA ALA A 23 -7.97 10.06 -1.86
C ALA A 23 -6.57 9.90 -1.27
N GLU A 24 -5.62 10.80 -1.62
CA GLU A 24 -4.23 10.62 -1.20
C GLU A 24 -4.06 10.60 0.32
N ASP A 25 -4.79 11.46 1.04
CA ASP A 25 -4.65 11.53 2.49
C ASP A 25 -5.24 10.30 3.17
N THR A 26 -6.37 9.80 2.68
CA THR A 26 -6.98 8.58 3.21
C THR A 26 -6.08 7.38 2.96
N LEU A 27 -5.56 7.27 1.74
CA LEU A 27 -4.64 6.20 1.38
C LEU A 27 -3.35 6.27 2.21
N TYR A 28 -2.85 7.46 2.46
CA TYR A 28 -1.67 7.63 3.30
C TYR A 28 -1.89 7.03 4.69
N LYS A 29 -3.03 7.33 5.31
CA LYS A 29 -3.35 6.79 6.64
C LYS A 29 -3.44 5.26 6.61
N GLU A 30 -4.12 4.71 5.61
CA GLU A 30 -4.24 3.26 5.47
C GLU A 30 -2.88 2.60 5.27
N PHE A 31 -2.02 3.22 4.47
CA PHE A 31 -0.68 2.68 4.22
C PHE A 31 0.24 2.81 5.44
N CYS A 32 0.08 3.88 6.24
CA CYS A 32 0.82 4.01 7.49
C CYS A 32 0.47 2.87 8.44
N MET A 33 -0.81 2.54 8.55
CA MET A 33 -1.25 1.44 9.41
C MET A 33 -0.79 0.09 8.87
N LEU A 34 -0.82 -0.08 7.56
CA LEU A 34 -0.34 -1.31 6.94
C LEU A 34 1.16 -1.50 7.19
N ASP A 35 1.94 -0.44 7.02
CA ASP A 35 3.38 -0.46 7.30
C ASP A 35 3.64 -0.86 8.76
N ARG A 36 2.89 -0.27 9.67
CA ARG A 36 3.00 -0.58 11.09
C ARG A 36 2.70 -2.06 11.35
N SER A 37 1.67 -2.59 10.70
CA SER A 37 1.30 -4.00 10.83
C SER A 37 2.40 -4.92 10.34
N PHE A 38 3.03 -4.60 9.22
CA PHE A 38 4.17 -5.36 8.71
C PHE A 38 5.31 -5.41 9.72
N ARG A 39 5.59 -4.28 10.37
CA ARG A 39 6.68 -4.21 11.35
C ARG A 39 6.35 -4.94 12.64
N LYS A 40 5.10 -4.89 13.07
CA LYS A 40 4.68 -5.54 14.32
C LYS A 40 4.42 -7.03 14.17
N HIS A 41 4.02 -7.47 12.97
CA HIS A 41 3.60 -8.84 12.71
C HIS A 41 4.37 -9.41 11.52
N PRO A 42 5.58 -9.94 11.77
CA PRO A 42 6.36 -10.55 10.68
C PRO A 42 5.63 -11.68 9.96
N ASP A 43 4.68 -12.34 10.64
CA ASP A 43 3.87 -13.41 10.05
C ASP A 43 3.01 -12.92 8.90
N LEU A 44 2.66 -11.63 8.88
CA LEU A 44 1.83 -11.06 7.81
C LEU A 44 2.48 -11.26 6.44
N ARG A 45 3.76 -10.97 6.36
CA ARG A 45 4.51 -11.15 5.12
C ARG A 45 4.50 -12.61 4.69
N MET A 46 4.74 -13.52 5.64
CA MET A 46 4.74 -14.95 5.37
C MET A 46 3.38 -15.44 4.88
N ALA A 47 2.31 -14.95 5.50
CA ALA A 47 0.96 -15.32 5.09
C ALA A 47 0.66 -14.86 3.67
N LEU A 48 1.09 -13.64 3.30
CA LEU A 48 0.87 -13.12 1.96
C LEU A 48 1.65 -13.90 0.90
N GLU A 49 2.78 -14.48 1.27
CA GLU A 49 3.59 -15.30 0.36
C GLU A 49 3.09 -16.74 0.28
N ASN A 50 2.13 -17.12 1.10
CA ASN A 50 1.62 -18.49 1.13
C ASN A 50 0.77 -18.77 -0.11
N PRO A 51 1.19 -19.71 -0.99
CA PRO A 51 0.46 -19.98 -2.23
C PRO A 51 -0.89 -20.67 -2.02
N ILE A 52 -1.14 -21.18 -0.81
CA ILE A 52 -2.41 -21.86 -0.50
C ILE A 52 -3.53 -20.84 -0.31
N LEU A 53 -3.21 -19.65 0.17
CA LEU A 53 -4.23 -18.61 0.38
C LEU A 53 -4.74 -18.06 -0.95
N THR A 54 -6.07 -17.88 -1.04
CA THR A 54 -6.70 -17.29 -2.20
C THR A 54 -6.46 -15.77 -2.24
N ILE A 55 -6.69 -15.17 -3.38
CA ILE A 55 -6.62 -13.71 -3.53
C ILE A 55 -7.57 -13.04 -2.53
N ARG A 56 -8.78 -13.56 -2.39
CA ARG A 56 -9.78 -13.02 -1.47
C ARG A 56 -9.29 -13.07 -0.03
N GLU A 57 -8.71 -14.21 0.39
CA GLU A 57 -8.17 -14.36 1.73
C GLU A 57 -7.01 -13.39 1.99
N LYS A 58 -6.13 -13.24 1.01
CA LYS A 58 -5.02 -12.29 1.13
C LYS A 58 -5.51 -10.84 1.19
N LEU A 59 -6.53 -10.52 0.39
CA LEU A 59 -7.12 -9.18 0.43
C LEU A 59 -7.70 -8.88 1.80
N THR A 60 -8.40 -9.84 2.39
CA THR A 60 -8.96 -9.70 3.74
C THR A 60 -7.85 -9.43 4.76
N LEU A 61 -6.74 -10.17 4.68
CA LEU A 61 -5.59 -9.96 5.56
C LEU A 61 -5.04 -8.56 5.43
N ILE A 62 -4.86 -8.09 4.21
CA ILE A 62 -4.30 -6.77 3.95
C ILE A 62 -5.23 -5.67 4.49
N CYS A 63 -6.51 -5.79 4.22
CA CYS A 63 -7.49 -4.81 4.69
C CYS A 63 -7.56 -4.77 6.21
N THR A 64 -7.55 -5.93 6.85
CA THR A 64 -7.54 -6.01 8.32
C THR A 64 -6.28 -5.37 8.89
N ALA A 65 -5.14 -5.60 8.25
CA ALA A 65 -3.86 -5.02 8.69
C ALA A 65 -3.87 -3.49 8.59
N ALA A 66 -4.62 -2.94 7.63
CA ALA A 66 -4.65 -1.50 7.39
C ALA A 66 -5.71 -0.77 8.20
N VAL A 67 -6.89 -1.37 8.38
CA VAL A 67 -8.03 -0.67 8.99
C VAL A 67 -8.72 -1.46 10.11
N GLY A 68 -8.22 -2.64 10.45
CA GLY A 68 -8.84 -3.47 11.49
C GLY A 68 -10.24 -3.92 11.06
N ASP A 69 -11.22 -3.69 11.92
CA ASP A 69 -12.61 -4.08 11.66
C ASP A 69 -13.38 -3.04 10.85
N ALA A 70 -12.79 -1.87 10.61
CA ALA A 70 -13.45 -0.84 9.82
C ALA A 70 -13.43 -1.23 8.34
N PRO A 71 -14.37 -0.71 7.54
CA PRO A 71 -14.32 -0.97 6.10
C PRO A 71 -13.13 -0.26 5.46
N ALA A 72 -12.42 -0.97 4.60
CA ALA A 72 -11.31 -0.37 3.85
C ALA A 72 -11.85 0.60 2.80
N GLY A 73 -11.06 1.63 2.49
CA GLY A 73 -11.40 2.55 1.43
C GLY A 73 -11.50 1.85 0.08
N ARG A 74 -12.35 2.38 -0.77
CA ARG A 74 -12.56 1.81 -2.11
C ARG A 74 -11.29 1.79 -2.93
N GLU A 75 -10.54 2.89 -2.91
CA GLU A 75 -9.29 3.02 -3.65
C GLU A 75 -8.23 2.07 -3.12
N PHE A 76 -8.16 1.92 -1.82
CA PHE A 76 -7.25 0.97 -1.17
C PHE A 76 -7.55 -0.47 -1.63
N ALA A 77 -8.81 -0.87 -1.53
CA ALA A 77 -9.20 -2.24 -1.90
C ALA A 77 -8.96 -2.52 -3.38
N ARG A 78 -9.24 -1.55 -4.24
CA ARG A 78 -9.00 -1.68 -5.68
C ARG A 78 -7.52 -1.85 -6.00
N PHE A 79 -6.68 -1.04 -5.37
CA PHE A 79 -5.24 -1.13 -5.59
C PHE A 79 -4.69 -2.48 -5.10
N MET A 80 -5.10 -2.91 -3.91
CA MET A 80 -4.63 -4.19 -3.37
C MET A 80 -5.10 -5.37 -4.22
N THR A 81 -6.31 -5.30 -4.74
CA THR A 81 -6.80 -6.31 -5.67
C THR A 81 -5.91 -6.38 -6.91
N LEU A 82 -5.51 -5.25 -7.45
CA LEU A 82 -4.62 -5.19 -8.59
C LEU A 82 -3.27 -5.82 -8.29
N VAL A 83 -2.69 -5.48 -7.15
CA VAL A 83 -1.40 -6.07 -6.72
C VAL A 83 -1.50 -7.58 -6.63
N LEU A 84 -2.58 -8.08 -6.04
CA LEU A 84 -2.79 -9.52 -5.87
C LEU A 84 -3.04 -10.22 -7.21
N LYS A 85 -3.82 -9.62 -8.09
CA LYS A 85 -4.08 -10.19 -9.43
C LYS A 85 -2.80 -10.27 -10.26
N ASN A 86 -1.91 -9.31 -10.08
CA ASN A 86 -0.63 -9.29 -10.78
C ASN A 86 0.44 -10.12 -10.08
N ARG A 87 0.07 -10.79 -8.99
CA ARG A 87 0.95 -11.63 -8.18
C ARG A 87 2.19 -10.87 -7.70
N ARG A 88 1.97 -9.64 -7.22
CA ARG A 88 3.02 -8.78 -6.69
C ARG A 88 2.91 -8.59 -5.17
N GLU A 89 2.16 -9.45 -4.49
CA GLU A 89 2.02 -9.35 -3.04
C GLU A 89 3.34 -9.51 -2.29
N ASN A 90 4.31 -10.19 -2.88
CA ASN A 90 5.65 -10.30 -2.29
C ASN A 90 6.36 -8.95 -2.22
N PHE A 91 5.93 -8.00 -3.05
CA PHE A 91 6.50 -6.66 -3.10
C PHE A 91 5.71 -5.66 -2.29
N LEU A 92 4.62 -6.08 -1.67
CA LEU A 92 3.66 -5.16 -1.06
C LEU A 92 4.28 -4.27 0.02
N GLN A 93 5.15 -4.83 0.85
CA GLN A 93 5.83 -4.05 1.88
C GLN A 93 6.68 -2.94 1.25
N TYR A 94 7.37 -3.25 0.17
CA TYR A 94 8.19 -2.27 -0.55
C TYR A 94 7.34 -1.25 -1.28
N ILE A 95 6.22 -1.67 -1.86
CA ILE A 95 5.26 -0.77 -2.49
C ILE A 95 4.72 0.22 -1.45
N CYS A 96 4.40 -0.29 -0.27
CA CYS A 96 3.91 0.52 0.84
C CYS A 96 4.93 1.58 1.23
N LEU A 97 6.18 1.18 1.45
CA LEU A 97 7.25 2.11 1.81
C LEU A 97 7.49 3.15 0.72
N SER A 98 7.45 2.72 -0.54
CA SER A 98 7.63 3.63 -1.68
C SER A 98 6.51 4.67 -1.75
N PHE A 99 5.28 4.24 -1.54
CA PHE A 99 4.14 5.16 -1.54
C PHE A 99 4.24 6.19 -0.40
N LEU A 100 4.58 5.72 0.80
CA LEU A 100 4.76 6.61 1.95
C LEU A 100 5.86 7.64 1.69
N ASP A 101 6.94 7.20 1.08
CA ASP A 101 8.05 8.08 0.73
C ASP A 101 7.61 9.15 -0.29
N LEU A 102 6.89 8.74 -1.33
CA LEU A 102 6.37 9.67 -2.33
C LEU A 102 5.42 10.69 -1.72
N TYR A 103 4.52 10.22 -0.85
CA TYR A 103 3.58 11.11 -0.19
C TYR A 103 4.30 12.15 0.67
N ARG A 104 5.27 11.71 1.46
CA ARG A 104 6.02 12.61 2.34
C ARG A 104 6.83 13.63 1.55
N LYS A 105 7.44 13.21 0.45
CA LYS A 105 8.19 14.10 -0.42
C LYS A 105 7.29 15.14 -1.08
N ASP A 106 6.12 14.72 -1.51
CA ASP A 106 5.15 15.61 -2.13
C ASP A 106 4.73 16.71 -1.13
N LYS A 107 4.38 16.32 0.09
CA LYS A 107 3.98 17.28 1.13
C LYS A 107 5.15 18.15 1.59
N HIS A 108 6.33 17.56 1.69
CA HIS A 108 7.52 18.29 2.11
C HIS A 108 7.95 19.31 1.07
N SER A 109 7.92 18.98 -0.21
CA SER A 109 8.21 19.91 -1.30
C SER A 109 7.29 21.12 -1.27
N PHE A 110 6.01 20.87 -1.03
CA PHE A 110 5.03 21.94 -0.90
C PHE A 110 5.39 22.89 0.25
N ARG A 111 5.76 22.33 1.40
CA ARG A 111 6.16 23.13 2.58
C ARG A 111 7.44 23.91 2.33
N LYS A 112 8.36 23.34 1.58
CA LYS A 112 9.66 23.94 1.32
C LYS A 112 9.54 25.26 0.57
N TYR A 113 8.54 25.40 -0.28
CA TYR A 113 8.31 26.62 -1.06
C TYR A 113 7.36 27.58 -0.39
N ASN A 114 6.95 27.32 0.82
CA ASN A 114 6.04 28.14 1.58
C ASN A 114 6.77 28.68 2.81
N PRO A 115 7.43 29.83 2.71
CA PRO A 115 8.19 30.41 3.82
C PRO A 115 7.35 30.81 5.02
#